data_725cf8a1233416368f7b175e362e40d7
#
_entry.id   725cf8a1233416368f7b175e362e40d7
#
_cell.length_a   1.000
_cell.length_b   1.000
_cell.length_c   1.000
_cell.angle_alpha   90.00
_cell.angle_beta   90.00
_cell.angle_gamma   90.00
#
_symmetry.space_group_name_H-M   'P 1'
#
loop_
_entity.id
_entity.type
_entity.pdbx_description
1 polymer ?
#
loop_
_entity_poly.entity_id
_entity_poly.type
_entity_poly.pdbx_seq_one_letter_code
_entity_poly.pdbx_strand_id
1 'polypeptide(L)'
;MKNDSWFICRRFYPVVFLVFFLSLGSAFAKPEPPPEMQAWLKKAELGPYEPIKENWDAIVKKATEEGEVIVYTSSGRIQKLVKPFAKFYPGIKLTVHDLGSTKSVVKTKREQQAGIYNADVVTTGNSGQVIHEMLNKNLLVNYVPHHFKSRIPREYREPLLIRVNEAVVFFYNMEAFTNGSPVTNIWEFTESRFKGRVGMKNPMSSGSTLMAVMTLIQHPEEMAAAYKRYKGVDIKLSDGVPDAGYEFWARMLKNDVVIFKSGSKLAAASGKKGQKKPLLAFANMTYIARNDSKGFVNAIVKDLDPVAKLLYPTFTAIARQAPHPNAAKVFTAFVLGSTKLNKNSKLSKPYTKGASSDLLLGLAPYFDPGTRSPRNDVPSPEGGEVWDEMQEWHVDAYFMWKQGARIRDFWIQHSSM
;
A
#
# COMPACT_ATOMS: atom_id res chain seq x y z
N MET A 1 29.72 -80.41 -26.63
CA MET A 1 28.78 -80.28 -27.75
C MET A 1 27.81 -79.18 -27.36
N LYS A 2 27.77 -78.16 -28.20
CA LYS A 2 27.11 -76.88 -28.08
C LYS A 2 25.58 -77.01 -28.09
N ASN A 3 24.88 -76.21 -27.30
CA ASN A 3 23.53 -75.84 -27.62
C ASN A 3 23.33 -74.36 -27.23
N ASP A 4 23.17 -73.57 -28.26
CA ASP A 4 22.80 -72.16 -28.20
C ASP A 4 21.32 -72.06 -28.07
N SER A 5 20.79 -71.31 -27.04
CA SER A 5 19.41 -70.90 -26.97
C SER A 5 19.32 -69.41 -26.86
N TRP A 6 18.79 -68.79 -27.89
CA TRP A 6 18.54 -67.37 -28.01
C TRP A 6 17.35 -66.95 -27.13
N PHE A 7 17.58 -66.08 -26.18
CA PHE A 7 16.52 -65.35 -25.48
C PHE A 7 16.29 -63.98 -26.14
N ILE A 8 15.13 -63.87 -26.77
CA ILE A 8 14.62 -62.62 -27.32
C ILE A 8 14.02 -61.81 -26.15
N CYS A 9 14.72 -60.75 -25.78
CA CYS A 9 14.28 -59.80 -24.78
C CYS A 9 13.31 -58.78 -25.44
N ARG A 10 11.99 -58.97 -25.31
CA ARG A 10 10.97 -57.97 -25.68
C ARG A 10 10.99 -56.85 -24.65
N ARG A 11 11.53 -55.71 -25.03
CA ARG A 11 11.40 -54.44 -24.30
C ARG A 11 9.95 -53.95 -24.43
N PHE A 12 9.19 -54.02 -23.33
CA PHE A 12 7.97 -53.24 -23.15
C PHE A 12 8.32 -51.83 -22.85
N TYR A 13 8.00 -50.89 -23.74
CA TYR A 13 7.97 -49.44 -23.42
C TYR A 13 6.62 -49.11 -22.80
N PRO A 14 6.57 -48.55 -21.60
CA PRO A 14 5.33 -47.99 -21.09
C PRO A 14 5.07 -46.69 -21.86
N VAL A 15 3.95 -46.64 -22.59
CA VAL A 15 3.39 -45.41 -23.15
C VAL A 15 2.87 -44.60 -21.97
N VAL A 16 3.64 -43.62 -21.55
CA VAL A 16 3.18 -42.61 -20.56
C VAL A 16 2.22 -41.68 -21.28
N PHE A 17 0.93 -41.88 -21.07
CA PHE A 17 -0.10 -40.88 -21.40
C PHE A 17 0.13 -39.66 -20.52
N LEU A 18 0.76 -38.62 -21.07
CA LEU A 18 0.84 -37.30 -20.46
C LEU A 18 -0.55 -36.66 -20.57
N VAL A 19 -1.39 -36.86 -19.55
CA VAL A 19 -2.64 -36.12 -19.43
C VAL A 19 -2.28 -34.68 -19.06
N PHE A 20 -2.25 -33.80 -20.06
CA PHE A 20 -2.22 -32.37 -19.87
C PHE A 20 -3.53 -31.96 -19.16
N PHE A 21 -3.51 -31.84 -17.86
CA PHE A 21 -4.51 -31.07 -17.14
C PHE A 21 -4.30 -29.59 -17.53
N LEU A 22 -4.99 -29.16 -18.57
CA LEU A 22 -5.31 -27.76 -18.79
C LEU A 22 -6.17 -27.33 -17.58
N SER A 23 -5.52 -26.86 -16.52
CA SER A 23 -6.19 -26.06 -15.51
C SER A 23 -6.64 -24.77 -16.20
N LEU A 24 -7.85 -24.78 -16.74
CA LEU A 24 -8.60 -23.58 -17.05
C LEU A 24 -8.80 -22.84 -15.72
N GLY A 25 -7.80 -22.08 -15.31
CA GLY A 25 -8.00 -21.00 -14.38
C GLY A 25 -9.05 -20.09 -14.99
N SER A 26 -10.29 -20.19 -14.53
CA SER A 26 -11.31 -19.18 -14.77
C SER A 26 -10.84 -17.90 -14.09
N ALA A 27 -9.90 -17.19 -14.74
CA ALA A 27 -9.73 -15.80 -14.53
C ALA A 27 -11.10 -15.19 -14.82
N PHE A 28 -11.77 -14.67 -13.79
CA PHE A 28 -12.99 -13.89 -13.96
C PHE A 28 -12.62 -12.75 -14.89
N ALA A 29 -12.98 -12.91 -16.16
CA ALA A 29 -12.73 -11.88 -17.16
C ALA A 29 -13.44 -10.61 -16.65
N LYS A 30 -12.72 -9.51 -16.66
CA LYS A 30 -13.31 -8.21 -16.32
C LYS A 30 -14.50 -7.99 -17.24
N PRO A 31 -15.70 -7.63 -16.73
CA PRO A 31 -16.86 -7.40 -17.58
C PRO A 31 -16.57 -6.29 -18.60
N GLU A 32 -17.08 -6.46 -19.81
CA GLU A 32 -16.95 -5.40 -20.82
C GLU A 32 -17.58 -4.10 -20.32
N PRO A 33 -16.94 -2.95 -20.59
CA PRO A 33 -17.52 -1.66 -20.26
C PRO A 33 -18.84 -1.45 -21.01
N PRO A 34 -19.86 -0.84 -20.40
CA PRO A 34 -21.08 -0.44 -21.10
C PRO A 34 -20.80 0.49 -22.29
N PRO A 35 -21.67 0.54 -23.33
CA PRO A 35 -21.44 1.35 -24.55
C PRO A 35 -21.11 2.81 -24.26
N GLU A 36 -21.79 3.45 -23.31
CA GLU A 36 -21.52 4.82 -22.90
C GLU A 36 -20.11 5.00 -22.31
N MET A 37 -19.64 4.01 -21.57
CA MET A 37 -18.29 4.02 -21.04
C MET A 37 -17.26 3.78 -22.15
N GLN A 38 -17.54 2.91 -23.11
CA GLN A 38 -16.67 2.70 -24.27
C GLN A 38 -16.52 3.99 -25.09
N ALA A 39 -17.63 4.69 -25.34
CA ALA A 39 -17.61 5.98 -26.04
C ALA A 39 -16.77 7.03 -25.28
N TRP A 40 -16.91 7.10 -23.94
CA TRP A 40 -16.10 7.98 -23.10
C TRP A 40 -14.62 7.59 -23.13
N LEU A 41 -14.29 6.29 -22.96
CA LEU A 41 -12.92 5.80 -23.03
C LEU A 41 -12.24 6.18 -24.35
N LYS A 42 -12.96 6.05 -25.46
CA LYS A 42 -12.47 6.42 -26.79
C LYS A 42 -12.20 7.92 -26.89
N LYS A 43 -13.15 8.76 -26.43
CA LYS A 43 -12.99 10.22 -26.39
C LYS A 43 -11.84 10.67 -25.50
N ALA A 44 -11.68 10.00 -24.34
CA ALA A 44 -10.64 10.28 -23.35
C ALA A 44 -9.28 9.65 -23.72
N GLU A 45 -9.21 8.83 -24.76
CA GLU A 45 -8.00 8.08 -25.13
C GLU A 45 -7.44 7.29 -23.93
N LEU A 46 -8.30 6.45 -23.32
CA LEU A 46 -7.98 5.66 -22.13
C LEU A 46 -8.25 4.16 -22.34
N GLY A 47 -7.58 3.33 -21.57
CA GLY A 47 -7.72 1.87 -21.61
C GLY A 47 -7.37 1.29 -22.98
N PRO A 48 -8.26 0.53 -23.65
CA PRO A 48 -7.97 -0.06 -24.96
C PRO A 48 -7.84 0.97 -26.09
N TYR A 49 -8.17 2.23 -25.82
CA TYR A 49 -8.09 3.33 -26.78
C TYR A 49 -6.90 4.27 -26.51
N GLU A 50 -5.97 3.88 -25.63
CA GLU A 50 -4.72 4.62 -25.47
C GLU A 50 -3.92 4.63 -26.78
N PRO A 51 -3.41 5.81 -27.22
CA PRO A 51 -2.58 5.89 -28.42
C PRO A 51 -1.24 5.18 -28.17
N ILE A 52 -0.63 4.65 -29.22
CA ILE A 52 0.73 4.03 -29.14
C ILE A 52 1.75 5.04 -28.60
N LYS A 53 1.60 6.32 -28.94
CA LYS A 53 2.42 7.42 -28.47
C LYS A 53 1.54 8.61 -28.07
N GLU A 54 1.63 9.01 -26.81
CA GLU A 54 0.91 10.20 -26.33
C GLU A 54 1.53 11.49 -26.85
N ASN A 55 0.68 12.43 -27.23
CA ASN A 55 1.05 13.82 -27.44
C ASN A 55 0.80 14.59 -26.13
N TRP A 56 1.85 14.70 -25.31
CA TRP A 56 1.74 15.31 -23.99
C TRP A 56 1.32 16.77 -24.02
N ASP A 57 1.80 17.55 -24.99
CA ASP A 57 1.43 18.98 -25.13
C ASP A 57 -0.05 19.14 -25.48
N ALA A 58 -0.59 18.25 -26.34
CA ALA A 58 -2.02 18.22 -26.64
C ALA A 58 -2.85 17.82 -25.40
N ILE A 59 -2.39 16.88 -24.59
CA ILE A 59 -3.05 16.51 -23.32
C ILE A 59 -3.07 17.70 -22.37
N VAL A 60 -1.94 18.41 -22.17
CA VAL A 60 -1.88 19.58 -21.29
C VAL A 60 -2.77 20.70 -21.80
N LYS A 61 -2.83 20.94 -23.12
CA LYS A 61 -3.73 21.92 -23.71
C LYS A 61 -5.18 21.60 -23.42
N LYS A 62 -5.63 20.36 -23.71
CA LYS A 62 -7.00 19.90 -23.41
C LYS A 62 -7.31 19.99 -21.91
N ALA A 63 -6.36 19.63 -21.04
CA ALA A 63 -6.51 19.74 -19.59
C ALA A 63 -6.69 21.20 -19.12
N THR A 64 -6.01 22.14 -19.77
CA THR A 64 -6.19 23.58 -19.51
C THR A 64 -7.59 24.06 -19.98
N GLU A 65 -8.09 23.53 -21.08
CA GLU A 65 -9.45 23.80 -21.57
C GLU A 65 -10.52 23.19 -20.64
N GLU A 66 -10.24 22.02 -20.02
CA GLU A 66 -11.08 21.41 -18.98
C GLU A 66 -11.10 22.24 -17.68
N GLY A 67 -10.02 22.92 -17.34
CA GLY A 67 -9.92 23.95 -16.30
C GLY A 67 -9.87 23.46 -14.85
N GLU A 68 -10.18 22.21 -14.57
CA GLU A 68 -10.21 21.66 -13.21
C GLU A 68 -9.83 20.17 -13.17
N VAL A 69 -9.35 19.71 -12.02
CA VAL A 69 -9.23 18.30 -11.66
C VAL A 69 -9.71 18.08 -10.23
N ILE A 70 -10.64 17.14 -10.03
CA ILE A 70 -11.23 16.81 -8.74
C ILE A 70 -10.69 15.47 -8.25
N VAL A 71 -10.02 15.47 -7.10
CA VAL A 71 -9.33 14.31 -6.54
C VAL A 71 -9.98 13.86 -5.24
N TYR A 72 -10.44 12.61 -5.20
CA TYR A 72 -10.83 11.92 -3.96
C TYR A 72 -9.63 11.17 -3.41
N THR A 73 -9.24 11.47 -2.17
CA THR A 73 -8.01 10.93 -1.60
C THR A 73 -8.19 10.38 -0.19
N SER A 74 -7.34 9.41 0.16
CA SER A 74 -7.17 8.92 1.53
C SER A 74 -6.04 9.64 2.29
N SER A 75 -5.40 10.65 1.69
CA SER A 75 -4.23 11.29 2.28
C SER A 75 -4.30 12.82 2.19
N GLY A 76 -4.36 13.47 3.34
CA GLY A 76 -4.31 14.94 3.44
C GLY A 76 -3.01 15.56 2.89
N ARG A 77 -2.00 14.76 2.57
CA ARG A 77 -0.77 15.24 1.92
C ARG A 77 -1.04 15.79 0.52
N ILE A 78 -2.07 15.29 -0.18
CA ILE A 78 -2.47 15.80 -1.50
C ILE A 78 -2.87 17.28 -1.44
N GLN A 79 -3.45 17.76 -0.32
CA GLN A 79 -3.76 19.19 -0.14
C GLN A 79 -2.52 20.10 -0.28
N LYS A 80 -1.34 19.61 0.06
CA LYS A 80 -0.08 20.35 -0.08
C LYS A 80 0.30 20.59 -1.55
N LEU A 81 -0.33 19.85 -2.48
CA LEU A 81 -0.07 19.95 -3.91
C LEU A 81 -0.88 21.03 -4.61
N VAL A 82 -1.91 21.59 -3.98
CA VAL A 82 -2.80 22.58 -4.62
C VAL A 82 -2.01 23.79 -5.15
N LYS A 83 -1.17 24.39 -4.32
CA LYS A 83 -0.36 25.54 -4.72
C LYS A 83 0.75 25.18 -5.73
N PRO A 84 1.56 24.12 -5.52
CA PRO A 84 2.55 23.69 -6.50
C PRO A 84 1.94 23.32 -7.86
N PHE A 85 0.79 22.63 -7.85
CA PHE A 85 0.10 22.24 -9.09
C PHE A 85 -0.37 23.46 -9.88
N ALA A 86 -1.04 24.42 -9.24
CA ALA A 86 -1.48 25.66 -9.88
C ALA A 86 -0.32 26.51 -10.42
N LYS A 87 0.85 26.49 -9.75
CA LYS A 87 2.05 27.13 -10.25
C LYS A 87 2.60 26.47 -11.50
N PHE A 88 2.56 25.14 -11.55
CA PHE A 88 3.15 24.34 -12.63
C PHE A 88 2.23 24.22 -13.85
N TYR A 89 0.93 24.13 -13.60
CA TYR A 89 -0.13 24.06 -14.61
C TYR A 89 -1.13 25.19 -14.40
N PRO A 90 -0.76 26.45 -14.74
CA PRO A 90 -1.66 27.58 -14.66
C PRO A 90 -2.86 27.34 -15.59
N GLY A 91 -4.07 27.60 -15.08
CA GLY A 91 -5.31 27.33 -15.80
C GLY A 91 -5.99 26.01 -15.44
N ILE A 92 -5.34 25.13 -14.64
CA ILE A 92 -5.98 23.91 -14.13
C ILE A 92 -6.12 24.03 -12.61
N LYS A 93 -7.34 24.14 -12.11
CA LYS A 93 -7.64 24.16 -10.66
C LYS A 93 -7.60 22.74 -10.10
N LEU A 94 -6.81 22.52 -9.02
CA LEU A 94 -6.82 21.27 -8.29
C LEU A 94 -7.75 21.35 -7.08
N THR A 95 -8.84 20.58 -7.11
CA THR A 95 -9.79 20.44 -5.99
C THR A 95 -9.57 19.09 -5.30
N VAL A 96 -9.31 19.09 -3.99
CA VAL A 96 -8.95 17.89 -3.23
C VAL A 96 -9.96 17.63 -2.11
N HIS A 97 -10.52 16.43 -2.10
CA HIS A 97 -11.38 15.91 -1.04
C HIS A 97 -10.64 14.82 -0.26
N ASP A 98 -10.12 15.13 0.93
CA ASP A 98 -9.54 14.16 1.86
C ASP A 98 -10.66 13.44 2.63
N LEU A 99 -11.02 12.26 2.17
CA LEU A 99 -12.14 11.48 2.68
C LEU A 99 -11.72 10.31 3.56
N GLY A 100 -10.43 9.95 3.54
CA GLY A 100 -9.96 8.67 4.06
C GLY A 100 -10.29 7.49 3.12
N SER A 101 -9.63 6.34 3.31
CA SER A 101 -9.66 5.24 2.34
C SER A 101 -11.05 4.64 2.13
N THR A 102 -11.75 4.30 3.19
CA THR A 102 -13.09 3.69 3.10
C THR A 102 -14.11 4.65 2.49
N LYS A 103 -14.12 5.90 2.94
CA LYS A 103 -15.09 6.89 2.44
C LYS A 103 -14.84 7.25 0.97
N SER A 104 -13.58 7.32 0.52
CA SER A 104 -13.26 7.55 -0.90
C SER A 104 -13.86 6.47 -1.79
N VAL A 105 -13.69 5.20 -1.41
CA VAL A 105 -14.27 4.06 -2.14
C VAL A 105 -15.80 4.12 -2.14
N VAL A 106 -16.41 4.26 -0.95
CA VAL A 106 -17.87 4.24 -0.80
C VAL A 106 -18.51 5.40 -1.55
N LYS A 107 -17.96 6.62 -1.44
CA LYS A 107 -18.48 7.81 -2.13
C LYS A 107 -18.43 7.63 -3.65
N THR A 108 -17.27 7.24 -4.18
CA THR A 108 -17.11 7.02 -5.62
C THR A 108 -18.09 5.97 -6.14
N LYS A 109 -18.23 4.84 -5.44
CA LYS A 109 -19.17 3.77 -5.83
C LYS A 109 -20.61 4.28 -5.86
N ARG A 110 -21.07 4.97 -4.81
CA ARG A 110 -22.44 5.47 -4.67
C ARG A 110 -22.77 6.52 -5.73
N GLU A 111 -21.88 7.46 -5.95
CA GLU A 111 -22.04 8.49 -6.98
C GLU A 111 -22.18 7.86 -8.37
N GLN A 112 -21.26 6.99 -8.75
CA GLN A 112 -21.29 6.34 -10.05
C GLN A 112 -22.49 5.40 -10.25
N GLN A 113 -22.99 4.76 -9.17
CA GLN A 113 -24.22 3.98 -9.21
C GLN A 113 -25.45 4.86 -9.42
N ALA A 114 -25.41 6.11 -8.97
CA ALA A 114 -26.46 7.11 -9.18
C ALA A 114 -26.29 7.89 -10.51
N GLY A 115 -25.33 7.52 -11.37
CA GLY A 115 -25.03 8.25 -12.60
C GLY A 115 -24.34 9.60 -12.38
N ILE A 116 -23.75 9.80 -11.20
CA ILE A 116 -23.06 11.04 -10.81
C ILE A 116 -21.55 10.82 -10.92
N TYR A 117 -20.86 11.68 -11.65
CA TYR A 117 -19.43 11.58 -11.96
C TYR A 117 -18.70 12.84 -11.53
N ASN A 118 -18.49 13.00 -10.20
CA ASN A 118 -17.83 14.19 -9.66
C ASN A 118 -16.30 14.06 -9.57
N ALA A 119 -15.78 12.85 -9.38
CA ALA A 119 -14.34 12.65 -9.22
C ALA A 119 -13.68 12.40 -10.58
N ASP A 120 -12.53 13.06 -10.80
CA ASP A 120 -11.64 12.76 -11.93
C ASP A 120 -10.62 11.70 -11.56
N VAL A 121 -10.04 11.81 -10.36
CA VAL A 121 -9.01 10.89 -9.86
C VAL A 121 -9.39 10.37 -8.47
N VAL A 122 -9.22 9.08 -8.27
CA VAL A 122 -9.29 8.44 -6.96
C VAL A 122 -7.89 7.97 -6.57
N THR A 123 -7.39 8.43 -5.41
CA THR A 123 -6.10 7.97 -4.87
C THR A 123 -6.29 7.43 -3.46
N THR A 124 -6.11 6.11 -3.30
CA THR A 124 -6.39 5.42 -2.04
C THR A 124 -5.63 4.10 -1.91
N GLY A 125 -5.43 3.63 -0.67
CA GLY A 125 -4.76 2.36 -0.37
C GLY A 125 -5.69 1.17 -0.46
N ASN A 126 -6.61 0.91 0.23
CA ASN A 126 -7.60 -0.19 0.34
C ASN A 126 -7.60 -1.21 -0.83
N SER A 127 -6.50 -1.94 -1.01
CA SER A 127 -6.21 -2.77 -2.19
C SER A 127 -7.35 -3.73 -2.56
N GLY A 128 -7.92 -4.44 -1.59
CA GLY A 128 -8.98 -5.40 -1.84
C GLY A 128 -10.21 -4.77 -2.50
N GLN A 129 -10.68 -3.65 -1.96
CA GLN A 129 -11.86 -2.97 -2.52
C GLN A 129 -11.53 -2.24 -3.83
N VAL A 130 -10.36 -1.60 -3.91
CA VAL A 130 -9.97 -0.85 -5.11
C VAL A 130 -9.83 -1.75 -6.32
N ILE A 131 -9.19 -2.91 -6.16
CA ILE A 131 -9.00 -3.86 -7.26
C ILE A 131 -10.27 -4.65 -7.54
N HIS A 132 -10.84 -5.32 -6.53
CA HIS A 132 -11.92 -6.28 -6.76
C HIS A 132 -13.31 -5.64 -6.85
N GLU A 133 -13.55 -4.50 -6.20
CA GLU A 133 -14.87 -3.85 -6.24
C GLU A 133 -14.93 -2.63 -7.14
N MET A 134 -13.80 -1.99 -7.45
CA MET A 134 -13.83 -0.80 -8.29
C MET A 134 -13.22 -1.07 -9.67
N LEU A 135 -11.96 -1.50 -9.76
CA LEU A 135 -11.29 -1.72 -11.04
C LEU A 135 -11.97 -2.84 -11.84
N ASN A 136 -12.23 -4.00 -11.22
CA ASN A 136 -12.87 -5.14 -11.89
C ASN A 136 -14.33 -4.88 -12.26
N LYS A 137 -14.97 -3.87 -11.68
CA LYS A 137 -16.33 -3.43 -12.01
C LYS A 137 -16.36 -2.20 -12.92
N ASN A 138 -15.24 -1.86 -13.56
CA ASN A 138 -15.12 -0.71 -14.44
C ASN A 138 -15.48 0.64 -13.79
N LEU A 139 -15.32 0.80 -12.48
CA LEU A 139 -15.51 2.08 -11.79
C LEU A 139 -14.26 2.95 -11.80
N LEU A 140 -13.11 2.34 -12.10
CA LEU A 140 -11.82 2.98 -12.25
C LEU A 140 -11.15 2.53 -13.54
N VAL A 141 -10.33 3.40 -14.10
CA VAL A 141 -9.48 3.14 -15.26
C VAL A 141 -8.03 3.31 -14.83
N ASN A 142 -7.20 2.29 -15.10
CA ASN A 142 -5.76 2.42 -14.92
C ASN A 142 -5.20 3.33 -16.01
N TYR A 143 -4.35 4.26 -15.62
CA TYR A 143 -3.63 5.12 -16.55
C TYR A 143 -2.18 5.29 -16.09
N VAL A 144 -1.25 5.00 -16.96
CA VAL A 144 0.19 5.17 -16.73
C VAL A 144 0.73 6.14 -17.77
N PRO A 145 1.15 7.36 -17.38
CA PRO A 145 1.71 8.33 -18.34
C PRO A 145 2.86 7.71 -19.12
N HIS A 146 2.83 7.79 -20.46
CA HIS A 146 3.78 7.07 -21.32
C HIS A 146 5.25 7.38 -21.03
N HIS A 147 5.54 8.64 -20.68
CA HIS A 147 6.89 9.07 -20.34
C HIS A 147 7.42 8.49 -19.00
N PHE A 148 6.57 7.84 -18.19
CA PHE A 148 6.97 7.11 -17.00
C PHE A 148 6.92 5.60 -17.16
N LYS A 149 6.29 5.07 -18.19
CA LYS A 149 6.00 3.64 -18.34
C LYS A 149 7.25 2.74 -18.25
N SER A 150 8.39 3.18 -18.82
CA SER A 150 9.67 2.45 -18.74
C SER A 150 10.40 2.61 -17.39
N ARG A 151 9.96 3.55 -16.54
CA ARG A 151 10.57 3.85 -15.25
C ARG A 151 9.80 3.24 -14.07
N ILE A 152 8.65 2.62 -14.34
CA ILE A 152 7.80 1.99 -13.34
C ILE A 152 7.74 0.50 -13.67
N PRO A 153 8.27 -0.39 -12.83
CA PRO A 153 8.14 -1.84 -12.97
C PRO A 153 6.69 -2.28 -13.18
N ARG A 154 6.50 -3.39 -13.87
CA ARG A 154 5.15 -3.87 -14.24
C ARG A 154 4.26 -4.09 -13.01
N GLU A 155 4.79 -4.67 -11.97
CA GLU A 155 4.13 -4.95 -10.70
C GLU A 155 3.63 -3.69 -9.97
N TYR A 156 4.22 -2.51 -10.27
CA TYR A 156 3.81 -1.22 -9.69
C TYR A 156 2.87 -0.41 -10.58
N ARG A 157 2.59 -0.89 -11.80
CA ARG A 157 1.67 -0.23 -12.74
C ARG A 157 0.52 -1.10 -13.21
N GLU A 158 0.52 -2.39 -12.86
CA GLU A 158 -0.53 -3.36 -13.18
C GLU A 158 -0.94 -4.15 -11.92
N PRO A 159 -2.22 -4.46 -11.74
CA PRO A 159 -3.37 -4.05 -12.57
C PRO A 159 -3.74 -2.57 -12.42
N LEU A 160 -3.13 -1.85 -11.46
CA LEU A 160 -3.41 -0.46 -11.16
C LEU A 160 -2.13 0.26 -10.75
N LEU A 161 -1.96 1.50 -11.24
CA LEU A 161 -0.79 2.32 -10.95
C LEU A 161 -0.68 2.62 -9.45
N ILE A 162 0.42 2.18 -8.85
CA ILE A 162 0.83 2.56 -7.51
C ILE A 162 1.45 3.97 -7.58
N ARG A 163 0.94 4.88 -6.77
CA ARG A 163 1.49 6.23 -6.63
C ARG A 163 2.67 6.26 -5.66
N VAL A 164 2.55 5.51 -4.58
CA VAL A 164 3.57 5.40 -3.53
C VAL A 164 3.39 4.09 -2.76
N ASN A 165 4.49 3.45 -2.40
CA ASN A 165 4.52 2.38 -1.42
C ASN A 165 4.79 2.98 -0.04
N GLU A 166 4.01 2.54 0.95
CA GLU A 166 4.10 2.92 2.35
C GLU A 166 4.20 1.66 3.20
N ALA A 167 4.65 1.80 4.45
CA ALA A 167 4.77 0.67 5.36
C ALA A 167 4.20 0.98 6.74
N VAL A 168 3.77 -0.06 7.45
CA VAL A 168 3.53 -0.05 8.88
C VAL A 168 4.66 -0.84 9.55
N VAL A 169 5.21 -0.27 10.61
CA VAL A 169 6.32 -0.82 11.39
C VAL A 169 6.05 -0.67 12.89
N PHE A 170 6.86 -1.30 13.73
CA PHE A 170 6.90 -1.00 15.15
C PHE A 170 7.98 0.04 15.44
N PHE A 171 7.63 1.02 16.29
CA PHE A 171 8.55 2.03 16.81
C PHE A 171 8.81 1.82 18.29
N TYR A 172 10.01 2.21 18.74
CA TYR A 172 10.38 2.36 20.14
C TYR A 172 11.06 3.70 20.39
N ASN A 173 11.18 4.10 21.65
CA ASN A 173 11.83 5.35 22.07
C ASN A 173 13.31 5.07 22.43
N MET A 174 14.24 5.72 21.73
CA MET A 174 15.69 5.50 21.93
C MET A 174 16.21 5.99 23.30
N GLU A 175 15.54 6.96 23.93
CA GLU A 175 15.92 7.40 25.28
C GLU A 175 15.51 6.39 26.36
N ALA A 176 14.40 5.70 26.15
CA ALA A 176 13.93 4.68 27.09
C ALA A 176 14.57 3.31 26.88
N PHE A 177 15.06 3.04 25.66
CA PHE A 177 15.70 1.79 25.26
C PHE A 177 17.07 2.06 24.65
N THR A 178 18.01 2.45 25.50
CA THR A 178 19.36 2.89 25.10
C THR A 178 20.23 1.78 24.50
N ASN A 179 19.90 0.52 24.78
CA ASN A 179 20.62 -0.65 24.23
C ASN A 179 20.03 -1.14 22.88
N GLY A 180 19.16 -0.34 22.24
CA GLY A 180 18.49 -0.69 21.00
C GLY A 180 17.06 -1.19 21.19
N SER A 181 16.54 -1.95 20.21
CA SER A 181 15.17 -2.45 20.26
C SER A 181 14.91 -3.33 21.49
N PRO A 182 13.79 -3.11 22.22
CA PRO A 182 13.43 -3.95 23.37
C PRO A 182 12.87 -5.32 22.97
N VAL A 183 12.70 -5.59 21.68
CA VAL A 183 12.14 -6.82 21.12
C VAL A 183 12.87 -7.20 19.83
N THR A 184 12.95 -8.51 19.59
CA THR A 184 13.51 -9.12 18.38
C THR A 184 12.52 -10.08 17.71
N ASN A 185 11.46 -10.48 18.43
CA ASN A 185 10.41 -11.32 17.91
C ASN A 185 9.04 -10.70 18.15
N ILE A 186 8.16 -10.80 17.18
CA ILE A 186 6.84 -10.15 17.22
C ILE A 186 5.98 -10.61 18.40
N TRP A 187 6.15 -11.86 18.85
CA TRP A 187 5.39 -12.44 19.95
C TRP A 187 5.72 -11.83 21.32
N GLU A 188 6.88 -11.19 21.43
CA GLU A 188 7.25 -10.49 22.67
C GLU A 188 6.26 -9.36 23.01
N PHE A 189 5.66 -8.72 22.02
CA PHE A 189 4.63 -7.69 22.24
C PHE A 189 3.38 -8.22 22.97
N THR A 190 3.17 -9.53 22.96
CA THR A 190 2.04 -10.17 23.65
C THR A 190 2.33 -10.53 25.10
N GLU A 191 3.54 -10.29 25.58
CA GLU A 191 3.93 -10.59 26.95
C GLU A 191 3.44 -9.56 27.96
N SER A 192 3.26 -9.98 29.20
CA SER A 192 2.77 -9.13 30.31
C SER A 192 3.61 -7.88 30.55
N ARG A 193 4.94 -7.93 30.29
CA ARG A 193 5.82 -6.76 30.38
C ARG A 193 5.43 -5.60 29.46
N PHE A 194 4.70 -5.90 28.38
CA PHE A 194 4.17 -4.91 27.43
C PHE A 194 2.66 -4.68 27.56
N LYS A 195 2.02 -5.20 28.59
CA LYS A 195 0.59 -4.98 28.84
C LYS A 195 0.28 -3.47 28.95
N GLY A 196 -0.64 -2.98 28.11
CA GLY A 196 -1.00 -1.56 28.02
C GLY A 196 0.13 -0.66 27.48
N ARG A 197 1.16 -1.23 26.83
CA ARG A 197 2.35 -0.48 26.36
C ARG A 197 2.55 -0.52 24.85
N VAL A 198 1.69 -1.17 24.11
CA VAL A 198 1.69 -1.14 22.64
C VAL A 198 0.54 -0.30 22.16
N GLY A 199 0.80 0.70 21.34
CA GLY A 199 -0.21 1.58 20.77
C GLY A 199 -0.37 1.38 19.27
N MET A 200 -1.60 1.52 18.78
CA MET A 200 -1.90 1.50 17.34
C MET A 200 -3.12 2.36 17.00
N LYS A 201 -3.32 2.67 15.73
CA LYS A 201 -4.59 3.25 15.29
C LYS A 201 -5.68 2.18 15.24
N ASN A 202 -6.94 2.61 15.42
CA ASN A 202 -8.06 1.70 15.25
C ASN A 202 -8.13 1.18 13.80
N PRO A 203 -7.97 -0.11 13.54
CA PRO A 203 -8.03 -0.68 12.19
C PRO A 203 -9.39 -0.53 11.53
N MET A 204 -10.48 -0.38 12.32
CA MET A 204 -11.82 -0.16 11.77
C MET A 204 -11.98 1.23 11.12
N SER A 205 -11.13 2.19 11.49
CA SER A 205 -11.13 3.56 10.93
C SER A 205 -9.86 3.92 10.16
N SER A 206 -8.84 3.06 10.18
CA SER A 206 -7.54 3.27 9.52
C SER A 206 -7.24 2.15 8.51
N GLY A 207 -7.39 2.45 7.23
CA GLY A 207 -7.12 1.47 6.16
C GLY A 207 -5.71 0.90 6.19
N SER A 208 -4.67 1.72 6.42
CA SER A 208 -3.29 1.24 6.52
C SER A 208 -3.06 0.29 7.70
N THR A 209 -3.65 0.62 8.86
CA THR A 209 -3.56 -0.27 10.02
C THR A 209 -4.31 -1.57 9.80
N LEU A 210 -5.50 -1.52 9.16
CA LEU A 210 -6.26 -2.72 8.81
C LEU A 210 -5.48 -3.60 7.82
N MET A 211 -4.87 -3.00 6.80
CA MET A 211 -4.02 -3.74 5.86
C MET A 211 -2.88 -4.45 6.58
N ALA A 212 -2.18 -3.78 7.50
CA ALA A 212 -1.10 -4.38 8.26
C ALA A 212 -1.59 -5.51 9.20
N VAL A 213 -2.76 -5.35 9.83
CA VAL A 213 -3.41 -6.42 10.60
C VAL A 213 -3.67 -7.63 9.72
N MET A 214 -4.25 -7.42 8.55
CA MET A 214 -4.57 -8.48 7.60
C MET A 214 -3.31 -9.16 7.04
N THR A 215 -2.22 -8.42 6.83
CA THR A 215 -0.95 -8.99 6.36
C THR A 215 -0.40 -10.01 7.36
N LEU A 216 -0.43 -9.73 8.66
CA LEU A 216 0.01 -10.71 9.67
C LEU A 216 -0.91 -11.94 9.73
N ILE A 217 -2.22 -11.76 9.56
CA ILE A 217 -3.18 -12.87 9.51
C ILE A 217 -3.01 -13.73 8.25
N GLN A 218 -2.54 -13.15 7.16
CA GLN A 218 -2.29 -13.82 5.89
C GLN A 218 -1.12 -14.83 5.98
N HIS A 219 -0.25 -14.72 6.98
CA HIS A 219 0.98 -15.49 7.13
C HIS A 219 0.98 -16.37 8.40
N PRO A 220 -0.01 -17.27 8.56
CA PRO A 220 -0.17 -18.03 9.81
C PRO A 220 0.98 -19.00 10.09
N GLU A 221 1.58 -19.58 9.05
CA GLU A 221 2.66 -20.55 9.18
C GLU A 221 3.95 -19.88 9.66
N GLU A 222 4.31 -18.74 9.06
CA GLU A 222 5.46 -17.94 9.45
C GLU A 222 5.28 -17.36 10.86
N MET A 223 4.06 -16.96 11.24
CA MET A 223 3.73 -16.52 12.60
C MET A 223 3.88 -17.66 13.61
N ALA A 224 3.42 -18.86 13.28
CA ALA A 224 3.61 -20.05 14.13
C ALA A 224 5.11 -20.42 14.28
N ALA A 225 5.84 -20.39 13.18
CA ALA A 225 7.28 -20.67 13.18
C ALA A 225 8.07 -19.64 14.02
N ALA A 226 7.72 -18.35 13.94
CA ALA A 226 8.29 -17.29 14.78
C ALA A 226 8.01 -17.53 16.27
N TYR A 227 6.79 -17.97 16.62
CA TYR A 227 6.47 -18.36 18.00
C TYR A 227 7.34 -19.51 18.49
N LYS A 228 7.52 -20.55 17.66
CA LYS A 228 8.35 -21.69 17.99
C LYS A 228 9.83 -21.29 18.19
N ARG A 229 10.36 -20.42 17.32
CA ARG A 229 11.73 -19.88 17.52
C ARG A 229 11.86 -19.11 18.82
N TYR A 230 10.84 -18.36 19.19
CA TYR A 230 10.86 -17.55 20.42
C TYR A 230 10.66 -18.37 21.70
N LYS A 231 9.67 -19.28 21.71
CA LYS A 231 9.26 -20.02 22.93
C LYS A 231 9.86 -21.43 23.02
N GLY A 232 10.44 -21.97 21.95
CA GLY A 232 10.94 -23.35 21.89
C GLY A 232 9.86 -24.42 21.77
N VAL A 233 8.59 -24.05 21.71
CA VAL A 233 7.43 -24.96 21.62
C VAL A 233 6.46 -24.51 20.55
N ASP A 234 5.63 -25.42 20.06
CA ASP A 234 4.57 -25.10 19.12
C ASP A 234 3.49 -24.22 19.79
N ILE A 235 2.90 -23.31 19.00
CA ILE A 235 1.89 -22.40 19.50
C ILE A 235 0.60 -23.17 19.83
N LYS A 236 0.06 -22.89 21.02
CA LYS A 236 -1.31 -23.33 21.40
C LYS A 236 -2.25 -22.18 21.13
N LEU A 237 -3.25 -22.41 20.25
CA LEU A 237 -4.27 -21.45 19.93
C LEU A 237 -5.29 -21.32 21.05
N SER A 238 -5.85 -20.14 21.23
CA SER A 238 -7.00 -19.89 22.09
C SER A 238 -8.27 -20.47 21.46
N ASP A 239 -9.28 -20.76 22.31
CA ASP A 239 -10.54 -21.35 21.83
C ASP A 239 -11.21 -20.43 20.78
N GLY A 240 -11.61 -21.03 19.66
CA GLY A 240 -12.26 -20.32 18.55
C GLY A 240 -11.35 -19.45 17.67
N VAL A 241 -10.03 -19.43 17.95
CA VAL A 241 -9.04 -18.70 17.13
C VAL A 241 -8.54 -19.60 16.01
N PRO A 242 -8.62 -19.18 14.73
CA PRO A 242 -8.39 -20.07 13.59
C PRO A 242 -6.93 -20.51 13.40
N ASP A 243 -5.97 -19.60 13.62
CA ASP A 243 -4.56 -19.80 13.31
C ASP A 243 -3.65 -18.82 14.08
N ALA A 244 -2.33 -18.91 13.86
CA ALA A 244 -1.34 -18.11 14.57
C ALA A 244 -1.40 -16.61 14.23
N GLY A 245 -1.81 -16.25 13.03
CA GLY A 245 -1.99 -14.84 12.65
C GLY A 245 -3.13 -14.18 13.43
N TYR A 246 -4.27 -14.87 13.57
CA TYR A 246 -5.38 -14.44 14.42
C TYR A 246 -5.00 -14.49 15.91
N GLU A 247 -4.29 -15.54 16.34
CA GLU A 247 -3.86 -15.70 17.74
C GLU A 247 -2.95 -14.54 18.19
N PHE A 248 -2.06 -14.06 17.33
CA PHE A 248 -1.26 -12.88 17.64
C PHE A 248 -2.15 -11.70 18.03
N TRP A 249 -3.16 -11.39 17.22
CA TRP A 249 -4.05 -10.26 17.50
C TRP A 249 -4.98 -10.50 18.68
N ALA A 250 -5.44 -11.75 18.90
CA ALA A 250 -6.21 -12.10 20.10
C ALA A 250 -5.38 -11.80 21.38
N ARG A 251 -4.11 -12.24 21.39
CA ARG A 251 -3.20 -11.97 22.51
C ARG A 251 -2.85 -10.49 22.66
N MET A 252 -2.64 -9.77 21.56
CA MET A 252 -2.41 -8.34 21.57
C MET A 252 -3.57 -7.57 22.20
N LEU A 253 -4.81 -7.91 21.83
CA LEU A 253 -6.02 -7.29 22.38
C LEU A 253 -6.18 -7.61 23.86
N LYS A 254 -5.95 -8.86 24.28
CA LYS A 254 -5.93 -9.29 25.68
C LYS A 254 -4.81 -8.61 26.48
N ASN A 255 -3.74 -8.18 25.81
CA ASN A 255 -2.61 -7.45 26.41
C ASN A 255 -2.84 -5.92 26.45
N ASP A 256 -4.09 -5.48 26.38
CA ASP A 256 -4.53 -4.08 26.49
C ASP A 256 -3.84 -3.15 25.46
N VAL A 257 -3.87 -3.51 24.18
CA VAL A 257 -3.36 -2.62 23.13
C VAL A 257 -4.06 -1.26 23.17
N VAL A 258 -3.30 -0.16 23.16
CA VAL A 258 -3.82 1.19 23.30
C VAL A 258 -4.26 1.75 21.94
N ILE A 259 -5.54 2.04 21.79
CA ILE A 259 -6.11 2.48 20.52
C ILE A 259 -6.13 4.01 20.39
N PHE A 260 -5.52 4.51 19.32
CA PHE A 260 -5.44 5.94 19.00
C PHE A 260 -6.32 6.31 17.80
N LYS A 261 -7.00 7.46 17.91
CA LYS A 261 -7.71 8.08 16.77
C LYS A 261 -6.75 8.79 15.81
N SER A 262 -5.57 9.23 16.29
CA SER A 262 -4.61 10.03 15.53
C SER A 262 -3.21 9.39 15.53
N GLY A 263 -2.65 9.13 14.35
CA GLY A 263 -1.28 8.66 14.22
C GLY A 263 -0.24 9.68 14.73
N SER A 264 -0.54 10.98 14.67
CA SER A 264 0.34 12.01 15.24
C SER A 264 0.39 11.94 16.78
N LYS A 265 -0.74 11.64 17.44
CA LYS A 265 -0.76 11.41 18.89
C LYS A 265 -0.05 10.12 19.26
N LEU A 266 -0.23 9.06 18.47
CA LEU A 266 0.47 7.80 18.66
C LEU A 266 2.00 7.97 18.53
N ALA A 267 2.48 8.63 17.47
CA ALA A 267 3.90 8.92 17.29
C ALA A 267 4.50 9.77 18.42
N ALA A 268 3.71 10.68 19.00
CA ALA A 268 4.13 11.46 20.16
C ALA A 268 4.17 10.63 21.45
N ALA A 269 3.20 9.72 21.63
CA ALA A 269 3.17 8.82 22.78
C ALA A 269 4.34 7.83 22.80
N SER A 270 4.89 7.51 21.61
CA SER A 270 6.11 6.72 21.49
C SER A 270 7.39 7.60 21.58
N GLY A 271 7.44 8.70 20.81
CA GLY A 271 8.70 9.36 20.48
C GLY A 271 9.05 10.64 21.24
N LYS A 272 8.18 11.19 22.10
CA LYS A 272 8.56 12.38 22.88
C LYS A 272 9.74 12.08 23.81
N LYS A 273 10.64 13.05 23.94
CA LYS A 273 11.75 13.00 24.91
C LYS A 273 11.25 13.03 26.35
N GLY A 274 12.06 12.51 27.27
CA GLY A 274 11.81 12.55 28.72
C GLY A 274 10.67 11.68 29.22
N GLN A 275 10.13 10.77 28.40
CA GLN A 275 9.08 9.87 28.83
C GLN A 275 9.63 8.71 29.67
N LYS A 276 9.11 8.52 30.89
CA LYS A 276 9.51 7.40 31.76
C LYS A 276 9.05 6.03 31.25
N LYS A 277 7.89 5.98 30.60
CA LYS A 277 7.26 4.74 30.09
C LYS A 277 6.62 5.00 28.72
N PRO A 278 7.41 5.28 27.66
CA PRO A 278 6.85 5.50 26.33
C PRO A 278 6.17 4.23 25.80
N LEU A 279 5.16 4.43 24.95
CA LEU A 279 4.55 3.32 24.23
C LEU A 279 5.47 2.83 23.11
N LEU A 280 5.42 1.54 22.80
CA LEU A 280 5.81 1.00 21.50
C LEU A 280 4.66 1.29 20.50
N ALA A 281 4.97 1.75 19.30
CA ALA A 281 3.91 2.17 18.39
C ALA A 281 3.89 1.34 17.10
N PHE A 282 2.77 0.64 16.87
CA PHE A 282 2.49 0.01 15.58
C PHE A 282 1.86 1.07 14.66
N ALA A 283 2.68 1.65 13.78
CA ALA A 283 2.29 2.85 13.04
C ALA A 283 2.95 2.94 11.66
N ASN A 284 2.40 3.83 10.82
CA ASN A 284 2.97 4.14 9.52
C ASN A 284 4.42 4.63 9.67
N MET A 285 5.33 4.05 8.90
CA MET A 285 6.76 4.34 8.94
C MET A 285 7.08 5.83 8.67
N THR A 286 6.22 6.53 7.96
CA THR A 286 6.40 7.97 7.69
C THR A 286 6.47 8.84 8.95
N TYR A 287 6.04 8.30 10.10
CA TYR A 287 6.16 9.04 11.38
C TYR A 287 7.60 9.16 11.87
N ILE A 288 8.57 8.42 11.30
CA ILE A 288 10.00 8.60 11.61
C ILE A 288 10.46 10.03 11.28
N ALA A 289 9.93 10.66 10.26
CA ALA A 289 10.22 12.06 9.89
C ALA A 289 9.79 13.08 10.98
N ARG A 290 9.10 12.64 12.00
CA ARG A 290 8.80 13.47 13.19
C ARG A 290 9.97 13.64 14.13
N ASN A 291 10.99 12.82 14.02
CA ASN A 291 12.22 13.01 14.77
C ASN A 291 12.81 14.38 14.43
N ASP A 292 12.93 14.69 13.15
CA ASP A 292 13.46 16.00 12.70
C ASP A 292 12.46 17.13 12.93
N SER A 293 11.21 16.94 12.51
CA SER A 293 10.22 18.02 12.49
C SER A 293 9.62 18.37 13.85
N LYS A 294 9.74 17.49 14.86
CA LYS A 294 9.13 17.62 16.20
C LYS A 294 10.10 17.30 17.35
N GLY A 295 11.35 16.94 17.03
CA GLY A 295 12.36 16.55 18.03
C GLY A 295 12.01 15.25 18.74
N PHE A 296 11.30 14.31 18.08
CA PHE A 296 11.03 12.99 18.65
C PHE A 296 12.28 12.10 18.55
N VAL A 297 12.27 11.02 19.31
CA VAL A 297 13.36 10.03 19.39
C VAL A 297 12.83 8.62 19.11
N ASN A 298 11.98 8.48 18.11
CA ASN A 298 11.53 7.18 17.62
C ASN A 298 12.65 6.47 16.86
N ALA A 299 12.78 5.17 17.08
CA ALA A 299 13.51 4.26 16.20
C ALA A 299 12.60 3.13 15.74
N ILE A 300 12.96 2.49 14.64
CA ILE A 300 12.22 1.37 14.06
C ILE A 300 12.79 0.06 14.61
N VAL A 301 11.89 -0.87 14.95
CA VAL A 301 12.27 -2.26 15.26
C VAL A 301 12.57 -2.97 13.93
N LYS A 302 13.82 -2.83 13.44
CA LYS A 302 14.19 -3.25 12.08
C LYS A 302 14.49 -4.74 11.94
N ASP A 303 14.93 -5.39 13.03
CA ASP A 303 15.34 -6.79 13.04
C ASP A 303 14.27 -7.68 13.70
N LEU A 304 13.00 -7.44 13.39
CA LEU A 304 11.86 -8.13 14.00
C LEU A 304 11.52 -9.43 13.26
N ASP A 305 11.62 -10.57 13.95
CA ASP A 305 11.17 -11.87 13.45
C ASP A 305 9.64 -12.04 13.62
N PRO A 306 8.87 -12.50 12.64
CA PRO A 306 9.28 -12.92 11.29
C PRO A 306 9.33 -11.77 10.28
N VAL A 307 8.86 -10.58 10.62
CA VAL A 307 8.74 -9.46 9.68
C VAL A 307 8.83 -8.12 10.40
N ALA A 308 9.62 -7.21 9.86
CA ALA A 308 9.79 -5.87 10.41
C ALA A 308 8.95 -4.80 9.69
N LYS A 309 8.58 -5.04 8.43
CA LYS A 309 7.95 -4.05 7.55
C LYS A 309 6.73 -4.64 6.82
N LEU A 310 5.56 -4.06 7.05
CA LEU A 310 4.30 -4.46 6.42
C LEU A 310 3.95 -3.43 5.35
N LEU A 311 4.17 -3.80 4.08
CA LEU A 311 3.98 -2.91 2.95
C LEU A 311 2.51 -2.79 2.55
N TYR A 312 2.13 -1.60 2.13
CA TYR A 312 0.86 -1.37 1.46
C TYR A 312 0.99 -0.29 0.38
N PRO A 313 0.38 -0.53 -0.79
CA PRO A 313 0.38 0.44 -1.86
C PRO A 313 -0.69 1.51 -1.66
N THR A 314 -0.43 2.70 -2.18
CA THR A 314 -1.47 3.70 -2.46
C THR A 314 -1.57 3.85 -3.96
N PHE A 315 -2.73 3.50 -4.49
CA PHE A 315 -3.02 3.58 -5.92
C PHE A 315 -3.44 4.98 -6.35
N THR A 316 -3.33 5.24 -7.65
CA THR A 316 -3.99 6.34 -8.34
C THR A 316 -4.64 5.83 -9.60
N ALA A 317 -5.88 6.25 -9.85
CA ALA A 317 -6.66 5.83 -11.01
C ALA A 317 -7.60 6.94 -11.45
N ILE A 318 -7.92 6.96 -12.74
CA ILE A 318 -8.95 7.85 -13.29
C ILE A 318 -10.31 7.23 -12.98
N ALA A 319 -11.25 8.03 -12.48
CA ALA A 319 -12.60 7.58 -12.22
C ALA A 319 -13.36 7.36 -13.55
N ARG A 320 -14.26 6.37 -13.58
CA ARG A 320 -15.13 6.15 -14.73
C ARG A 320 -15.89 7.44 -15.06
N GLN A 321 -15.93 7.80 -16.35
CA GLN A 321 -16.59 8.98 -16.86
C GLN A 321 -16.18 10.30 -16.15
N ALA A 322 -14.90 10.37 -15.76
CA ALA A 322 -14.33 11.58 -15.22
C ALA A 322 -14.66 12.78 -16.10
N PRO A 323 -15.18 13.89 -15.54
CA PRO A 323 -15.53 15.09 -16.30
C PRO A 323 -14.31 15.71 -17.00
N HIS A 324 -13.14 15.62 -16.38
CA HIS A 324 -11.89 16.25 -16.83
C HIS A 324 -10.78 15.20 -17.05
N PRO A 325 -10.92 14.30 -18.07
CA PRO A 325 -10.02 13.15 -18.23
C PRO A 325 -8.58 13.56 -18.58
N ASN A 326 -8.36 14.67 -19.30
CA ASN A 326 -7.02 15.14 -19.60
C ASN A 326 -6.36 15.79 -18.38
N ALA A 327 -7.09 16.55 -17.58
CA ALA A 327 -6.61 17.09 -16.31
C ALA A 327 -6.31 15.97 -15.31
N ALA A 328 -7.07 14.87 -15.32
CA ALA A 328 -6.78 13.65 -14.57
C ALA A 328 -5.46 13.00 -14.99
N LYS A 329 -5.18 12.91 -16.30
CA LYS A 329 -3.87 12.43 -16.82
C LYS A 329 -2.72 13.33 -16.35
N VAL A 330 -2.89 14.65 -16.44
CA VAL A 330 -1.89 15.64 -16.02
C VAL A 330 -1.63 15.54 -14.51
N PHE A 331 -2.67 15.43 -13.69
CA PHE A 331 -2.52 15.24 -12.26
C PHE A 331 -1.82 13.92 -11.93
N THR A 332 -2.18 12.82 -12.60
CA THR A 332 -1.54 11.51 -12.39
C THR A 332 -0.05 11.57 -12.71
N ALA A 333 0.35 12.24 -13.78
CA ALA A 333 1.76 12.46 -14.09
C ALA A 333 2.45 13.35 -13.03
N PHE A 334 1.79 14.43 -12.59
CA PHE A 334 2.33 15.36 -11.62
C PHE A 334 2.67 14.69 -10.29
N VAL A 335 1.81 13.82 -9.76
CA VAL A 335 2.05 13.14 -8.48
C VAL A 335 3.16 12.10 -8.54
N LEU A 336 3.60 11.69 -9.72
CA LEU A 336 4.76 10.82 -9.92
C LEU A 336 6.09 11.60 -9.99
N GLY A 337 6.04 12.92 -9.98
CA GLY A 337 7.21 13.80 -10.02
C GLY A 337 7.70 14.12 -11.43
N SER A 338 8.86 14.81 -11.52
CA SER A 338 9.44 15.23 -12.79
C SER A 338 10.14 14.09 -13.53
N THR A 339 10.18 14.18 -14.87
CA THR A 339 11.02 13.34 -15.72
C THR A 339 12.51 13.70 -15.68
N LYS A 340 12.84 14.89 -15.18
CA LYS A 340 14.20 15.46 -15.12
C LYS A 340 14.89 15.16 -13.79
N LEU A 341 14.56 14.05 -13.12
CA LEU A 341 15.27 13.65 -11.90
C LEU A 341 16.73 13.34 -12.22
N ASN A 342 17.62 14.13 -11.63
CA ASN A 342 19.05 13.88 -11.72
C ASN A 342 19.45 12.99 -10.54
N LYS A 343 20.03 11.82 -10.81
CA LYS A 343 20.52 10.88 -9.79
C LYS A 343 21.58 11.52 -8.86
N ASN A 344 22.25 12.56 -9.33
CA ASN A 344 23.28 13.31 -8.57
C ASN A 344 22.71 14.53 -7.83
N SER A 345 21.42 14.85 -7.99
CA SER A 345 20.84 15.93 -7.22
C SER A 345 20.78 15.51 -5.74
N LYS A 346 21.35 16.34 -4.86
CA LYS A 346 21.23 16.19 -3.41
C LYS A 346 19.76 16.40 -3.00
N LEU A 347 18.94 15.39 -3.19
CA LEU A 347 17.52 15.36 -2.77
C LEU A 347 17.41 15.15 -1.25
N SER A 348 18.36 15.71 -0.50
CA SER A 348 18.70 15.35 0.86
C SER A 348 17.73 15.80 1.93
N LYS A 349 16.72 16.61 1.65
CA LYS A 349 15.73 16.99 2.69
C LYS A 349 14.35 17.30 2.10
N PRO A 350 13.49 16.30 1.93
CA PRO A 350 12.17 16.48 1.31
C PRO A 350 11.18 17.27 2.16
N TYR A 351 11.43 17.37 3.46
CA TYR A 351 10.52 18.02 4.41
C TYR A 351 11.10 19.28 5.07
N THR A 352 12.33 19.65 4.80
CA THR A 352 12.85 20.92 5.25
C THR A 352 12.20 22.05 4.47
N LYS A 353 11.64 23.00 5.20
CA LYS A 353 10.97 24.19 4.71
C LYS A 353 11.62 24.74 3.43
N GLY A 354 10.85 24.71 2.33
CA GLY A 354 11.22 25.38 1.09
C GLY A 354 12.00 24.55 0.06
N ALA A 355 12.36 23.31 0.32
CA ALA A 355 13.01 22.45 -0.66
C ALA A 355 12.01 21.68 -1.52
N SER A 356 11.08 22.35 -2.18
CA SER A 356 10.49 21.81 -3.39
C SER A 356 11.53 21.99 -4.50
N SER A 357 12.43 21.02 -4.66
CA SER A 357 13.17 20.98 -5.92
C SER A 357 12.10 20.78 -7.00
N ASP A 358 12.15 21.55 -8.09
CA ASP A 358 11.27 21.38 -9.25
C ASP A 358 11.31 19.93 -9.78
N LEU A 359 12.28 19.14 -9.32
CA LEU A 359 12.50 17.75 -9.65
C LEU A 359 11.50 16.80 -9.01
N LEU A 360 11.04 17.08 -7.79
CA LEU A 360 10.10 16.19 -7.08
C LEU A 360 8.65 16.52 -7.37
N LEU A 361 8.31 17.75 -7.73
CA LEU A 361 6.95 18.21 -8.03
C LEU A 361 5.91 17.61 -7.05
N GLY A 362 4.92 16.92 -7.59
CA GLY A 362 3.87 16.28 -6.81
C GLY A 362 4.32 15.11 -5.94
N LEU A 363 5.52 14.58 -6.15
CA LEU A 363 6.10 13.54 -5.31
C LEU A 363 6.61 14.07 -3.96
N ALA A 364 6.99 15.36 -3.88
CA ALA A 364 7.63 15.94 -2.70
C ALA A 364 6.94 15.64 -1.35
N PRO A 365 5.60 15.69 -1.20
CA PRO A 365 4.94 15.35 0.05
C PRO A 365 5.07 13.89 0.47
N TYR A 366 5.51 13.03 -0.43
CA TYR A 366 5.64 11.58 -0.26
C TYR A 366 7.09 11.11 -0.40
N PHE A 367 8.03 12.02 -0.46
CA PHE A 367 9.44 11.70 -0.49
C PHE A 367 10.00 11.82 0.93
N ASP A 368 9.85 10.77 1.73
CA ASP A 368 10.33 10.67 3.11
C ASP A 368 10.84 9.24 3.42
N PRO A 369 11.60 9.04 4.51
CA PRO A 369 12.20 7.74 4.85
C PRO A 369 11.21 6.58 4.92
N GLY A 370 9.94 6.86 5.19
CA GLY A 370 8.88 5.86 5.32
C GLY A 370 8.07 5.58 4.05
N THR A 371 8.55 6.03 2.89
CA THR A 371 7.88 5.81 1.61
C THR A 371 8.85 5.43 0.51
N ARG A 372 8.33 4.79 -0.53
CA ARG A 372 9.07 4.54 -1.79
C ARG A 372 8.22 4.92 -2.99
N SER A 373 8.83 5.65 -3.90
CA SER A 373 8.26 5.88 -5.23
C SER A 373 8.16 4.56 -5.99
N PRO A 374 7.13 4.34 -6.82
CA PRO A 374 7.08 3.20 -7.73
C PRO A 374 8.12 3.31 -8.86
N ARG A 375 8.73 4.47 -9.06
CA ARG A 375 9.70 4.73 -10.11
C ARG A 375 11.09 4.29 -9.68
N ASN A 376 11.77 3.54 -10.54
CA ASN A 376 13.12 3.03 -10.32
C ASN A 376 14.24 4.10 -10.47
N ASP A 377 13.90 5.27 -11.02
CA ASP A 377 14.82 6.40 -11.19
C ASP A 377 14.71 7.45 -10.07
N VAL A 378 13.84 7.25 -9.09
CA VAL A 378 13.72 8.10 -7.90
C VAL A 378 14.61 7.52 -6.79
N PRO A 379 15.62 8.27 -6.31
CA PRO A 379 16.50 7.79 -5.25
C PRO A 379 15.75 7.63 -3.93
N SER A 380 16.29 6.82 -3.02
CA SER A 380 15.81 6.75 -1.64
C SER A 380 16.00 8.10 -0.94
N PRO A 381 15.04 8.52 -0.08
CA PRO A 381 15.23 9.69 0.78
C PRO A 381 16.36 9.45 1.79
N GLU A 382 16.99 10.53 2.24
CA GLU A 382 17.96 10.48 3.35
C GLU A 382 17.30 9.85 4.60
N GLY A 383 17.99 8.92 5.27
CA GLY A 383 17.45 8.14 6.39
C GLY A 383 16.46 7.06 5.97
N GLY A 384 16.34 6.82 4.66
CA GLY A 384 15.49 5.77 4.10
C GLY A 384 16.20 4.43 3.92
N GLU A 385 17.50 4.35 4.18
CA GLU A 385 18.32 3.13 4.02
C GLU A 385 17.75 1.97 4.84
N VAL A 386 17.24 2.25 6.03
CA VAL A 386 16.59 1.24 6.90
C VAL A 386 15.42 0.53 6.21
N TRP A 387 14.80 1.13 5.20
CA TRP A 387 13.75 0.48 4.42
C TRP A 387 14.25 -0.79 3.72
N ASP A 388 15.42 -0.72 3.15
CA ASP A 388 15.98 -1.79 2.32
C ASP A 388 16.64 -2.90 3.18
N GLU A 389 16.90 -2.61 4.47
CA GLU A 389 17.45 -3.57 5.45
C GLU A 389 16.36 -4.48 6.06
N MET A 390 15.09 -4.09 6.01
CA MET A 390 14.01 -4.78 6.72
C MET A 390 13.37 -5.86 5.86
N GLN A 391 13.15 -7.03 6.47
CA GLN A 391 12.28 -8.05 5.91
C GLN A 391 10.85 -7.53 5.78
N GLU A 392 10.21 -7.79 4.63
CA GLU A 392 8.91 -7.25 4.29
C GLU A 392 7.89 -8.30 3.91
N TRP A 393 6.64 -8.03 4.27
CA TRP A 393 5.47 -8.72 3.73
C TRP A 393 4.54 -7.73 3.04
N HIS A 394 3.91 -8.21 1.96
CA HIS A 394 2.96 -7.43 1.17
C HIS A 394 1.53 -7.84 1.49
N VAL A 395 0.65 -6.86 1.48
CA VAL A 395 -0.78 -7.14 1.57
C VAL A 395 -1.29 -7.76 0.26
N ASP A 396 -1.93 -8.89 0.36
CA ASP A 396 -2.62 -9.50 -0.79
C ASP A 396 -4.04 -8.94 -0.96
N ALA A 397 -4.32 -8.39 -2.14
CA ALA A 397 -5.60 -7.74 -2.42
C ALA A 397 -6.78 -8.73 -2.45
N TYR A 398 -6.56 -9.96 -2.94
CA TYR A 398 -7.59 -10.98 -2.97
C TYR A 398 -7.91 -11.49 -1.57
N PHE A 399 -6.88 -11.76 -0.77
CA PHE A 399 -7.03 -12.12 0.63
C PHE A 399 -7.83 -11.06 1.40
N MET A 400 -7.45 -9.78 1.27
CA MET A 400 -8.17 -8.67 1.88
C MET A 400 -9.64 -8.62 1.48
N TRP A 401 -9.92 -8.83 0.20
CA TRP A 401 -11.29 -8.81 -0.30
C TRP A 401 -12.11 -9.99 0.23
N LYS A 402 -11.54 -11.18 0.23
CA LYS A 402 -12.20 -12.42 0.68
C LYS A 402 -12.38 -12.47 2.20
N GLN A 403 -11.35 -12.12 2.97
CA GLN A 403 -11.32 -12.28 4.42
C GLN A 403 -11.68 -11.00 5.18
N GLY A 404 -11.82 -9.88 4.47
CA GLY A 404 -11.96 -8.56 5.10
C GLY A 404 -13.14 -8.42 6.06
N ALA A 405 -14.29 -9.01 5.78
CA ALA A 405 -15.43 -9.01 6.68
C ALA A 405 -15.14 -9.84 7.95
N ARG A 406 -14.70 -11.08 7.78
CA ARG A 406 -14.37 -12.01 8.89
C ARG A 406 -13.32 -11.43 9.83
N ILE A 407 -12.28 -10.76 9.28
CA ILE A 407 -11.22 -10.17 10.10
C ILE A 407 -11.76 -8.95 10.89
N ARG A 408 -12.66 -8.15 10.30
CA ARG A 408 -13.31 -7.05 11.04
C ARG A 408 -14.21 -7.56 12.16
N ASP A 409 -14.98 -8.61 11.90
CA ASP A 409 -15.87 -9.24 12.91
C ASP A 409 -15.03 -9.81 14.06
N PHE A 410 -13.96 -10.52 13.75
CA PHE A 410 -12.99 -11.01 14.73
C PHE A 410 -12.42 -9.85 15.59
N TRP A 411 -11.97 -8.77 14.95
CA TRP A 411 -11.45 -7.62 15.68
C TRP A 411 -12.48 -7.01 16.63
N ILE A 412 -13.72 -6.79 16.16
CA ILE A 412 -14.79 -6.22 16.98
C ILE A 412 -15.08 -7.11 18.17
N GLN A 413 -15.22 -8.41 17.95
CA GLN A 413 -15.51 -9.39 19.00
C GLN A 413 -14.42 -9.39 20.09
N HIS A 414 -13.15 -9.40 19.72
CA HIS A 414 -12.04 -9.47 20.68
C HIS A 414 -11.65 -8.12 21.30
N SER A 415 -12.00 -6.99 20.68
CA SER A 415 -11.76 -5.67 21.24
C SER A 415 -12.82 -5.23 22.26
N SER A 416 -13.91 -5.98 22.39
CA SER A 416 -15.01 -5.71 23.32
C SER A 416 -14.92 -6.53 24.61
N MET A 417 -13.96 -7.42 24.72
CA MET A 417 -13.65 -8.24 25.89
C MET A 417 -12.59 -7.55 26.76
#